data_c52811b8917bbd70d6d2f4a77e7452b6
#
_entry.id   c52811b8917bbd70d6d2f4a77e7452b6
#
_cell.length_a   1.000
_cell.length_b   1.000
_cell.length_c   1.000
_cell.angle_alpha   90.00
_cell.angle_beta   90.00
_cell.angle_gamma   90.00
#
_symmetry.space_group_name_H-M   'P 1'
#
loop_
_entity.id
_entity.type
_entity.pdbx_description
1 polymer ?
#
loop_
_entity_poly.entity_id
_entity_poly.type
_entity_poly.pdbx_seq_one_letter_code
_entity_poly.pdbx_strand_id
1 'polypeptide(L)'
;MKPPSIFNLFKKILDINSSKSKHIKKLISSGVKIVDINSVYIEDSVEILPGSVILPSTFLLGETKIESDSVIGPNTTISNSKIGKGSKVLYSIITDSKIGNNNQIGPFTYVRESTFTDSNVQLGNFVEVKTSNIGKESKSKHLAYIGDVKLENNVNIGAGTVVANFDGKTKHETSIKENVFIGSNSTIISPVIINSNSVVGAGSVVTKNVLSKETVVGNPARKLRK
;
A
#
# COMPACT_ATOMS: atom_id res chain seq x y z
N MET A 1 -7.53 11.20 16.85
CA MET A 1 -6.53 10.40 17.57
C MET A 1 -5.32 10.23 16.66
N LYS A 2 -4.10 10.51 17.12
CA LYS A 2 -2.90 10.16 16.35
C LYS A 2 -2.81 8.65 16.29
N PRO A 3 -2.54 8.03 15.11
CA PRO A 3 -2.32 6.59 15.03
C PRO A 3 -1.17 6.18 15.97
N PRO A 4 -1.24 5.01 16.60
CA PRO A 4 -0.16 4.54 17.45
C PRO A 4 1.12 4.44 16.62
N SER A 5 2.22 4.99 17.13
CA SER A 5 3.51 4.83 16.48
C SER A 5 3.86 3.33 16.43
N ILE A 6 4.65 2.93 15.44
CA ILE A 6 5.14 1.55 15.29
C ILE A 6 5.79 1.04 16.58
N PHE A 7 6.38 1.93 17.40
CA PHE A 7 6.91 1.62 18.73
C PHE A 7 5.85 1.17 19.76
N ASN A 8 4.64 1.75 19.72
CA ASN A 8 3.53 1.33 20.59
C ASN A 8 2.98 -0.05 20.18
N LEU A 9 3.11 -0.41 18.92
CA LEU A 9 2.76 -1.72 18.40
C LEU A 9 3.66 -2.82 19.02
N PHE A 10 4.97 -2.59 19.06
CA PHE A 10 5.92 -3.54 19.68
C PHE A 10 5.72 -3.71 21.18
N LYS A 11 5.31 -2.66 21.90
CA LYS A 11 5.06 -2.75 23.34
C LYS A 11 3.91 -3.71 23.68
N LYS A 12 2.89 -3.76 22.83
CA LYS A 12 1.74 -4.66 22.97
C LYS A 12 2.09 -6.13 22.74
N ILE A 13 3.10 -6.41 21.91
CA ILE A 13 3.58 -7.76 21.58
C ILE A 13 4.27 -8.42 22.79
N LEU A 14 4.88 -7.63 23.70
CA LEU A 14 5.62 -8.14 24.85
C LEU A 14 4.71 -8.66 25.98
N ASP A 15 3.42 -8.31 26.00
CA ASP A 15 2.52 -8.58 27.14
C ASP A 15 1.68 -9.87 27.03
N ILE A 16 1.84 -10.70 25.95
CA ILE A 16 0.88 -11.79 25.69
C ILE A 16 1.55 -13.17 25.62
N ASN A 17 1.28 -14.00 26.59
CA ASN A 17 1.80 -15.39 26.60
C ASN A 17 0.79 -16.53 26.86
N SER A 18 -0.52 -16.34 27.01
CA SER A 18 -1.39 -17.43 27.46
C SER A 18 -2.59 -17.83 26.59
N SER A 19 -3.09 -17.01 25.69
CA SER A 19 -4.30 -17.33 24.87
C SER A 19 -4.02 -17.84 23.45
N LYS A 20 -2.80 -17.68 22.95
CA LYS A 20 -2.37 -18.01 21.58
C LYS A 20 -2.82 -19.38 21.04
N SER A 21 -2.81 -20.40 21.87
CA SER A 21 -2.99 -21.77 21.40
C SER A 21 -4.42 -22.06 20.92
N LYS A 22 -5.45 -21.48 21.57
CA LYS A 22 -6.86 -21.79 21.25
C LYS A 22 -7.34 -21.09 19.98
N HIS A 23 -6.99 -19.81 19.80
CA HIS A 23 -7.35 -19.05 18.60
C HIS A 23 -6.69 -19.61 17.33
N ILE A 24 -5.40 -19.90 17.39
CA ILE A 24 -4.67 -20.52 16.28
C ILE A 24 -5.29 -21.87 15.88
N LYS A 25 -5.64 -22.73 16.85
CA LYS A 25 -6.33 -24.00 16.57
C LYS A 25 -7.67 -23.80 15.86
N LYS A 26 -8.46 -22.79 16.29
CA LYS A 26 -9.72 -22.43 15.65
C LYS A 26 -9.51 -21.99 14.19
N LEU A 27 -8.51 -21.15 13.91
CA LEU A 27 -8.16 -20.72 12.55
C LEU A 27 -7.77 -21.91 11.67
N ILE A 28 -6.93 -22.80 12.15
CA ILE A 28 -6.53 -24.02 11.41
C ILE A 28 -7.74 -24.92 11.12
N SER A 29 -8.60 -25.15 12.12
CA SER A 29 -9.81 -25.98 11.93
C SER A 29 -10.83 -25.35 10.98
N SER A 30 -10.81 -24.03 10.80
CA SER A 30 -11.64 -23.31 9.83
C SER A 30 -11.07 -23.31 8.39
N GLY A 31 -9.91 -23.92 8.15
CA GLY A 31 -9.30 -24.02 6.82
C GLY A 31 -8.23 -22.97 6.51
N VAL A 32 -7.70 -22.29 7.52
CA VAL A 32 -6.51 -21.42 7.39
C VAL A 32 -5.24 -22.27 7.50
N LYS A 33 -4.30 -22.09 6.57
CA LYS A 33 -2.99 -22.73 6.64
C LYS A 33 -1.98 -21.82 7.31
N ILE A 34 -1.43 -22.24 8.45
CA ILE A 34 -0.33 -21.56 9.14
C ILE A 34 0.91 -22.44 9.00
N VAL A 35 1.94 -21.94 8.29
CA VAL A 35 3.12 -22.74 7.92
C VAL A 35 3.99 -23.06 9.12
N ASP A 36 4.15 -22.11 10.03
CA ASP A 36 4.88 -22.29 11.30
C ASP A 36 4.18 -21.53 12.41
N ILE A 37 3.51 -22.28 13.27
CA ILE A 37 2.74 -21.74 14.41
C ILE A 37 3.61 -21.09 15.49
N ASN A 38 4.90 -21.41 15.55
CA ASN A 38 5.80 -20.89 16.57
C ASN A 38 6.36 -19.50 16.20
N SER A 39 6.41 -19.18 14.92
CA SER A 39 6.96 -17.92 14.43
C SER A 39 5.91 -16.86 14.10
N VAL A 40 4.62 -17.17 14.18
CA VAL A 40 3.55 -16.22 13.91
C VAL A 40 3.02 -15.60 15.20
N TYR A 41 2.54 -14.37 15.11
CA TYR A 41 1.81 -13.70 16.17
C TYR A 41 0.47 -13.20 15.63
N ILE A 42 -0.64 -13.74 16.16
CA ILE A 42 -2.00 -13.42 15.75
C ILE A 42 -2.80 -13.09 17.01
N GLU A 43 -3.29 -11.85 17.10
CA GLU A 43 -4.17 -11.43 18.20
C GLU A 43 -5.56 -12.09 18.09
N ASP A 44 -6.25 -12.27 19.20
CA ASP A 44 -7.57 -12.93 19.26
C ASP A 44 -8.67 -12.17 18.51
N SER A 45 -8.50 -10.86 18.32
CA SER A 45 -9.41 -10.00 17.54
C SER A 45 -9.27 -10.18 16.01
N VAL A 46 -8.20 -10.81 15.53
CA VAL A 46 -7.93 -10.97 14.12
C VAL A 46 -8.83 -12.03 13.49
N GLU A 47 -9.47 -11.68 12.38
CA GLU A 47 -10.25 -12.60 11.57
C GLU A 47 -9.46 -13.04 10.33
N ILE A 48 -9.40 -14.34 10.06
CA ILE A 48 -8.79 -14.90 8.85
C ILE A 48 -9.76 -15.90 8.24
N LEU A 49 -10.11 -15.68 6.98
CA LEU A 49 -11.04 -16.56 6.26
C LEU A 49 -10.33 -17.77 5.63
N PRO A 50 -11.08 -18.87 5.39
CA PRO A 50 -10.57 -20.13 4.84
C PRO A 50 -9.79 -19.95 3.53
N GLY A 51 -8.89 -20.90 3.23
CA GLY A 51 -8.03 -20.87 2.03
C GLY A 51 -6.81 -19.94 2.16
N SER A 52 -6.77 -19.09 3.18
CA SER A 52 -5.62 -18.20 3.39
C SER A 52 -4.41 -18.94 3.95
N VAL A 53 -3.21 -18.47 3.58
CA VAL A 53 -1.92 -19.01 4.00
C VAL A 53 -1.15 -17.95 4.76
N ILE A 54 -0.75 -18.27 6.00
CA ILE A 54 0.09 -17.41 6.84
C ILE A 54 1.49 -18.02 6.91
N LEU A 55 2.46 -17.26 6.41
CA LEU A 55 3.88 -17.64 6.34
C LEU A 55 4.62 -17.24 7.62
N PRO A 56 5.85 -17.76 7.85
CA PRO A 56 6.61 -17.51 9.07
C PRO A 56 6.87 -16.03 9.34
N SER A 57 7.10 -15.69 10.61
CA SER A 57 7.43 -14.33 11.07
C SER A 57 6.39 -13.27 10.67
N THR A 58 5.11 -13.67 10.72
CA THR A 58 3.97 -12.78 10.41
C THR A 58 3.30 -12.32 11.69
N PHE A 59 3.03 -11.02 11.80
CA PHE A 59 2.34 -10.37 12.91
C PHE A 59 1.00 -9.80 12.42
N LEU A 60 -0.11 -10.30 12.97
CA LEU A 60 -1.46 -9.83 12.69
C LEU A 60 -2.08 -9.28 13.96
N LEU A 61 -2.45 -8.01 13.96
CA LEU A 61 -2.71 -7.24 15.16
C LEU A 61 -4.01 -6.41 15.03
N GLY A 62 -4.62 -6.14 16.19
CA GLY A 62 -5.80 -5.28 16.28
C GLY A 62 -7.01 -5.81 15.49
N GLU A 63 -7.81 -4.91 14.99
CA GLU A 63 -9.02 -5.22 14.19
C GLU A 63 -8.65 -5.57 12.73
N THR A 64 -7.74 -6.54 12.57
CA THR A 64 -7.28 -6.97 11.24
C THR A 64 -8.17 -8.09 10.69
N LYS A 65 -8.55 -7.97 9.42
CA LYS A 65 -9.31 -8.99 8.69
C LYS A 65 -8.60 -9.40 7.41
N ILE A 66 -8.37 -10.70 7.25
CA ILE A 66 -7.80 -11.31 6.04
C ILE A 66 -8.92 -12.11 5.34
N GLU A 67 -9.29 -11.67 4.16
CA GLU A 67 -10.27 -12.36 3.33
C GLU A 67 -9.68 -13.64 2.70
N SER A 68 -10.53 -14.53 2.20
CA SER A 68 -10.16 -15.88 1.72
C SER A 68 -9.07 -15.88 0.64
N ASP A 69 -8.38 -17.00 0.54
CA ASP A 69 -7.41 -17.29 -0.51
C ASP A 69 -6.20 -16.33 -0.56
N SER A 70 -5.95 -15.59 0.53
CA SER A 70 -4.87 -14.63 0.63
C SER A 70 -3.57 -15.27 1.14
N VAL A 71 -2.42 -14.73 0.75
CA VAL A 71 -1.10 -15.18 1.21
C VAL A 71 -0.42 -14.04 1.95
N ILE A 72 -0.14 -14.23 3.24
CA ILE A 72 0.42 -13.21 4.13
C ILE A 72 1.74 -13.69 4.71
N GLY A 73 2.77 -12.87 4.62
CA GLY A 73 4.12 -13.17 5.07
C GLY A 73 5.03 -13.65 3.92
N PRO A 74 6.28 -14.05 4.20
CA PRO A 74 6.88 -13.99 5.53
C PRO A 74 7.27 -12.56 5.94
N ASN A 75 7.72 -12.39 7.20
CA ASN A 75 8.23 -11.11 7.72
C ASN A 75 7.28 -9.92 7.44
N THR A 76 6.00 -10.10 7.72
CA THR A 76 4.94 -9.14 7.43
C THR A 76 4.21 -8.74 8.69
N THR A 77 3.95 -7.46 8.84
CA THR A 77 3.15 -6.91 9.95
C THR A 77 1.90 -6.24 9.39
N ILE A 78 0.72 -6.66 9.86
CA ILE A 78 -0.55 -6.04 9.48
C ILE A 78 -1.30 -5.68 10.76
N SER A 79 -1.73 -4.43 10.88
CA SER A 79 -2.48 -3.93 12.01
C SER A 79 -3.68 -3.10 11.59
N ASN A 80 -4.83 -3.31 12.26
CA ASN A 80 -6.07 -2.54 12.05
C ASN A 80 -6.44 -2.40 10.58
N SER A 81 -6.26 -3.45 9.79
CA SER A 81 -6.36 -3.37 8.33
C SER A 81 -7.18 -4.51 7.75
N LYS A 82 -7.79 -4.24 6.59
CA LYS A 82 -8.51 -5.26 5.84
C LYS A 82 -7.73 -5.63 4.59
N ILE A 83 -7.52 -6.95 4.38
CA ILE A 83 -6.88 -7.50 3.18
C ILE A 83 -7.93 -8.25 2.38
N GLY A 84 -8.17 -7.83 1.15
CA GLY A 84 -9.14 -8.42 0.24
C GLY A 84 -8.73 -9.79 -0.30
N LYS A 85 -9.72 -10.51 -0.79
CA LYS A 85 -9.61 -11.88 -1.30
C LYS A 85 -8.47 -12.03 -2.32
N GLY A 86 -7.73 -13.14 -2.23
CA GLY A 86 -6.69 -13.52 -3.19
C GLY A 86 -5.45 -12.60 -3.19
N SER A 87 -5.34 -11.68 -2.25
CA SER A 87 -4.22 -10.73 -2.18
C SER A 87 -2.98 -11.38 -1.58
N LYS A 88 -1.80 -10.93 -2.02
CA LYS A 88 -0.50 -11.38 -1.53
C LYS A 88 0.23 -10.21 -0.87
N VAL A 89 0.63 -10.37 0.38
CA VAL A 89 1.37 -9.36 1.15
C VAL A 89 2.64 -10.01 1.71
N LEU A 90 3.79 -9.62 1.18
CA LEU A 90 5.07 -10.26 1.48
C LEU A 90 6.08 -9.23 2.00
N TYR A 91 6.82 -9.55 3.09
CA TYR A 91 7.90 -8.72 3.63
C TYR A 91 7.50 -7.24 3.82
N SER A 92 6.29 -6.96 4.26
CA SER A 92 5.72 -5.61 4.20
C SER A 92 5.02 -5.22 5.49
N ILE A 93 4.78 -3.93 5.65
CA ILE A 93 4.04 -3.39 6.79
C ILE A 93 2.77 -2.71 6.26
N ILE A 94 1.61 -3.07 6.84
CA ILE A 94 0.32 -2.43 6.52
C ILE A 94 -0.36 -2.03 7.82
N THR A 95 -0.70 -0.75 7.95
CA THR A 95 -1.40 -0.23 9.13
C THR A 95 -2.59 0.64 8.73
N ASP A 96 -3.68 0.52 9.49
CA ASP A 96 -4.88 1.38 9.38
C ASP A 96 -5.36 1.59 7.94
N SER A 97 -5.39 0.51 7.13
CA SER A 97 -5.60 0.58 5.69
C SER A 97 -6.52 -0.52 5.16
N LYS A 98 -7.06 -0.30 3.95
CA LYS A 98 -7.91 -1.29 3.26
C LYS A 98 -7.29 -1.66 1.92
N ILE A 99 -6.89 -2.90 1.79
CA ILE A 99 -6.34 -3.48 0.56
C ILE A 99 -7.45 -4.25 -0.15
N GLY A 100 -7.70 -3.94 -1.42
CA GLY A 100 -8.71 -4.61 -2.25
C GLY A 100 -8.32 -6.04 -2.65
N ASN A 101 -9.06 -6.62 -3.59
CA ASN A 101 -8.87 -8.00 -3.99
C ASN A 101 -7.71 -8.17 -4.97
N ASN A 102 -7.07 -9.35 -4.94
CA ASN A 102 -6.02 -9.77 -5.89
C ASN A 102 -4.84 -8.79 -5.97
N ASN A 103 -4.55 -8.08 -4.90
CA ASN A 103 -3.42 -7.15 -4.86
C ASN A 103 -2.11 -7.88 -4.61
N GLN A 104 -1.01 -7.30 -5.09
CA GLN A 104 0.35 -7.76 -4.85
C GLN A 104 1.11 -6.64 -4.11
N ILE A 105 1.39 -6.86 -2.84
CA ILE A 105 2.06 -5.89 -1.97
C ILE A 105 3.39 -6.48 -1.51
N GLY A 106 4.46 -5.74 -1.76
CA GLY A 106 5.80 -6.14 -1.37
C GLY A 106 6.67 -6.70 -2.51
N PRO A 107 7.89 -7.12 -2.15
CA PRO A 107 8.46 -7.02 -0.80
C PRO A 107 8.83 -5.58 -0.41
N PHE A 108 9.01 -5.34 0.92
CA PHE A 108 9.47 -4.08 1.49
C PHE A 108 8.60 -2.86 1.15
N THR A 109 7.29 -3.06 1.19
CA THR A 109 6.30 -1.99 0.99
C THR A 109 5.76 -1.52 2.35
N TYR A 110 5.53 -0.21 2.50
CA TYR A 110 4.86 0.34 3.66
C TYR A 110 3.56 1.05 3.24
N VAL A 111 2.42 0.50 3.68
CA VAL A 111 1.08 1.08 3.44
C VAL A 111 0.49 1.52 4.77
N ARG A 112 0.06 2.78 4.87
CA ARG A 112 -0.38 3.32 6.16
C ARG A 112 -1.41 4.44 6.08
N GLU A 113 -1.98 4.77 7.25
CA GLU A 113 -2.80 5.96 7.50
C GLU A 113 -3.95 6.14 6.48
N SER A 114 -4.99 5.33 6.63
CA SER A 114 -6.22 5.45 5.84
C SER A 114 -6.02 5.30 4.32
N THR A 115 -5.04 4.49 3.92
CA THR A 115 -4.85 4.15 2.51
C THR A 115 -5.87 3.10 2.07
N PHE A 116 -6.45 3.32 0.89
CA PHE A 116 -7.31 2.36 0.21
C PHE A 116 -6.71 1.96 -1.14
N THR A 117 -6.68 0.67 -1.43
CA THR A 117 -6.39 0.16 -2.77
C THR A 117 -7.59 -0.60 -3.32
N ASP A 118 -7.89 -0.41 -4.59
CA ASP A 118 -8.87 -1.22 -5.32
C ASP A 118 -8.26 -2.59 -5.71
N SER A 119 -8.85 -3.31 -6.63
CA SER A 119 -8.41 -4.64 -7.06
C SER A 119 -7.24 -4.61 -8.05
N ASN A 120 -6.44 -5.68 -8.05
CA ASN A 120 -5.31 -5.91 -8.97
C ASN A 120 -4.21 -4.83 -8.92
N VAL A 121 -4.07 -4.14 -7.79
CA VAL A 121 -3.01 -3.14 -7.56
C VAL A 121 -1.69 -3.85 -7.27
N GLN A 122 -0.59 -3.29 -7.77
CA GLN A 122 0.76 -3.78 -7.50
C GLN A 122 1.62 -2.69 -6.86
N LEU A 123 2.00 -2.91 -5.60
CA LEU A 123 2.93 -2.05 -4.86
C LEU A 123 4.17 -2.90 -4.52
N GLY A 124 5.31 -2.52 -5.04
CA GLY A 124 6.54 -3.31 -4.94
C GLY A 124 7.60 -2.72 -4.01
N ASN A 125 8.85 -3.05 -4.27
CA ASN A 125 9.97 -2.80 -3.38
C ASN A 125 10.15 -1.32 -3.03
N PHE A 126 10.19 -1.04 -1.71
CA PHE A 126 10.47 0.30 -1.18
C PHE A 126 9.45 1.35 -1.63
N VAL A 127 8.21 0.93 -1.84
CA VAL A 127 7.09 1.83 -2.08
C VAL A 127 6.43 2.16 -0.76
N GLU A 128 6.30 3.45 -0.46
CA GLU A 128 5.50 3.92 0.64
C GLU A 128 4.22 4.58 0.12
N VAL A 129 3.08 4.17 0.67
CA VAL A 129 1.77 4.76 0.36
C VAL A 129 1.10 5.21 1.65
N LYS A 130 0.65 6.46 1.66
CA LYS A 130 0.05 7.09 2.83
C LYS A 130 -1.16 7.93 2.46
N THR A 131 -2.25 7.80 3.21
CA THR A 131 -3.45 8.65 3.07
C THR A 131 -3.88 8.81 1.60
N SER A 132 -3.95 7.68 0.87
CA SER A 132 -4.15 7.69 -0.58
C SER A 132 -5.19 6.68 -1.04
N ASN A 133 -5.83 6.98 -2.15
CA ASN A 133 -6.73 6.05 -2.83
C ASN A 133 -6.07 5.58 -4.12
N ILE A 134 -5.85 4.28 -4.28
CA ILE A 134 -5.18 3.69 -5.43
C ILE A 134 -6.19 2.89 -6.24
N GLY A 135 -6.48 3.35 -7.43
CA GLY A 135 -7.46 2.74 -8.34
C GLY A 135 -6.99 1.41 -8.93
N LYS A 136 -7.97 0.70 -9.46
CA LYS A 136 -7.83 -0.66 -10.01
C LYS A 136 -6.70 -0.74 -11.05
N GLU A 137 -5.95 -1.85 -11.02
CA GLU A 137 -4.88 -2.18 -11.98
C GLU A 137 -3.69 -1.21 -11.99
N SER A 138 -3.62 -0.28 -11.03
CA SER A 138 -2.52 0.66 -10.93
C SER A 138 -1.27 0.03 -10.34
N LYS A 139 -0.10 0.55 -10.73
CA LYS A 139 1.19 -0.04 -10.41
C LYS A 139 2.19 0.99 -9.93
N SER A 140 2.88 0.68 -8.84
CA SER A 140 4.11 1.34 -8.40
C SER A 140 5.05 0.27 -7.88
N LYS A 141 6.04 -0.14 -8.66
CA LYS A 141 6.81 -1.35 -8.35
C LYS A 141 8.11 -1.12 -7.61
N HIS A 142 8.63 0.10 -7.61
CA HIS A 142 9.96 0.39 -7.09
C HIS A 142 10.08 1.81 -6.54
N LEU A 143 10.66 1.94 -5.31
CA LEU A 143 11.24 3.19 -4.79
C LEU A 143 10.33 4.43 -4.96
N ALA A 144 9.11 4.43 -4.48
CA ALA A 144 8.23 5.57 -4.66
C ALA A 144 7.59 6.02 -3.34
N TYR A 145 7.37 7.32 -3.21
CA TYR A 145 6.53 7.88 -2.16
C TYR A 145 5.24 8.45 -2.75
N ILE A 146 4.11 7.89 -2.30
CA ILE A 146 2.76 8.25 -2.75
C ILE A 146 1.97 8.70 -1.52
N GLY A 147 1.95 9.99 -1.27
CA GLY A 147 1.27 10.59 -0.11
C GLY A 147 0.17 11.57 -0.53
N ASP A 148 -1.00 11.45 0.10
CA ASP A 148 -2.17 12.31 -0.12
C ASP A 148 -2.58 12.36 -1.61
N VAL A 149 -2.74 11.17 -2.24
CA VAL A 149 -3.02 11.02 -3.69
C VAL A 149 -4.35 10.35 -3.93
N LYS A 150 -5.13 10.91 -4.84
CA LYS A 150 -6.22 10.19 -5.53
C LYS A 150 -5.72 9.70 -6.89
N LEU A 151 -5.45 8.43 -6.99
CA LEU A 151 -4.95 7.77 -8.19
C LEU A 151 -6.06 6.90 -8.77
N GLU A 152 -6.49 7.21 -9.99
CA GLU A 152 -7.54 6.47 -10.69
C GLU A 152 -7.01 5.17 -11.30
N ASN A 153 -7.80 4.51 -12.14
CA ASN A 153 -7.48 3.18 -12.64
C ASN A 153 -6.33 3.19 -13.66
N ASN A 154 -5.62 2.05 -13.73
CA ASN A 154 -4.60 1.76 -14.74
C ASN A 154 -3.49 2.82 -14.81
N VAL A 155 -3.09 3.38 -13.68
CA VAL A 155 -1.97 4.33 -13.60
C VAL A 155 -0.67 3.60 -13.34
N ASN A 156 0.38 3.99 -14.06
CA ASN A 156 1.74 3.51 -13.81
C ASN A 156 2.60 4.59 -13.15
N ILE A 157 3.09 4.31 -11.96
CA ILE A 157 4.06 5.17 -11.26
C ILE A 157 5.46 4.59 -11.44
N GLY A 158 6.33 5.33 -12.12
CA GLY A 158 7.71 4.96 -12.38
C GLY A 158 8.58 4.92 -11.13
N ALA A 159 9.65 4.14 -11.17
CA ALA A 159 10.61 4.01 -10.08
C ALA A 159 11.19 5.37 -9.67
N GLY A 160 11.37 5.60 -8.37
CA GLY A 160 11.92 6.84 -7.85
C GLY A 160 10.97 8.04 -7.89
N THR A 161 9.70 7.84 -8.21
CA THR A 161 8.72 8.92 -8.21
C THR A 161 8.40 9.35 -6.79
N VAL A 162 8.39 10.66 -6.57
CA VAL A 162 7.99 11.28 -5.29
C VAL A 162 6.83 12.23 -5.51
N VAL A 163 5.75 12.04 -4.75
CA VAL A 163 4.71 13.04 -4.63
C VAL A 163 5.06 13.96 -3.46
N ALA A 164 5.55 15.16 -3.77
CA ALA A 164 5.90 16.17 -2.79
C ALA A 164 4.64 16.88 -2.30
N ASN A 165 3.97 16.26 -1.34
CA ASN A 165 2.67 16.66 -0.82
C ASN A 165 2.71 17.70 0.31
N PHE A 166 3.87 18.03 0.85
CA PHE A 166 4.04 18.94 1.99
C PHE A 166 4.85 20.18 1.60
N ASP A 167 4.31 21.36 1.84
CA ASP A 167 4.91 22.65 1.50
C ASP A 167 5.73 23.30 2.64
N GLY A 168 5.94 22.56 3.72
CA GLY A 168 6.56 23.05 4.96
C GLY A 168 5.54 23.51 6.01
N LYS A 169 4.26 23.64 5.66
CA LYS A 169 3.18 24.05 6.58
C LYS A 169 1.99 23.10 6.54
N THR A 170 1.49 22.80 5.35
CA THR A 170 0.29 21.99 5.12
C THR A 170 0.55 20.90 4.09
N LYS A 171 -0.30 19.87 4.09
CA LYS A 171 -0.31 18.83 3.07
C LYS A 171 -1.34 19.16 2.00
N HIS A 172 -1.02 18.83 0.77
CA HIS A 172 -1.84 19.07 -0.41
C HIS A 172 -2.11 17.78 -1.16
N GLU A 173 -3.34 17.61 -1.61
CA GLU A 173 -3.75 16.43 -2.39
C GLU A 173 -3.35 16.58 -3.87
N THR A 174 -2.92 15.48 -4.46
CA THR A 174 -2.70 15.34 -5.91
C THR A 174 -3.73 14.39 -6.50
N SER A 175 -4.29 14.72 -7.66
CA SER A 175 -5.18 13.85 -8.42
C SER A 175 -4.51 13.36 -9.69
N ILE A 176 -4.37 12.05 -9.84
CA ILE A 176 -3.81 11.40 -11.04
C ILE A 176 -4.92 10.57 -11.67
N LYS A 177 -5.33 10.95 -12.88
CA LYS A 177 -6.45 10.37 -13.58
C LYS A 177 -6.09 9.06 -14.26
N GLU A 178 -7.10 8.40 -14.83
CA GLU A 178 -6.94 7.07 -15.43
C GLU A 178 -5.93 7.04 -16.59
N ASN A 179 -5.27 5.89 -16.77
CA ASN A 179 -4.32 5.62 -17.85
C ASN A 179 -3.13 6.58 -17.90
N VAL A 180 -2.79 7.25 -16.80
CA VAL A 180 -1.61 8.13 -16.74
C VAL A 180 -0.35 7.29 -16.58
N PHE A 181 0.71 7.70 -17.29
CA PHE A 181 2.05 7.14 -17.12
C PHE A 181 2.97 8.20 -16.53
N ILE A 182 3.50 7.93 -15.34
CA ILE A 182 4.54 8.73 -14.69
C ILE A 182 5.88 8.04 -14.89
N GLY A 183 6.79 8.73 -15.57
CA GLY A 183 8.16 8.25 -15.81
C GLY A 183 9.00 8.21 -14.54
N SER A 184 10.03 7.39 -14.54
CA SER A 184 10.94 7.19 -13.39
C SER A 184 11.60 8.50 -12.95
N ASN A 185 11.90 8.61 -11.64
CA ASN A 185 12.55 9.77 -11.01
C ASN A 185 11.79 11.09 -11.22
N SER A 186 10.48 11.03 -11.40
CA SER A 186 9.66 12.24 -11.48
C SER A 186 9.29 12.75 -10.10
N THR A 187 9.22 14.08 -9.95
CA THR A 187 8.70 14.74 -8.75
C THR A 187 7.40 15.43 -9.09
N ILE A 188 6.34 15.12 -8.34
CA ILE A 188 5.02 15.72 -8.51
C ILE A 188 4.81 16.69 -7.35
N ILE A 189 4.85 17.98 -7.63
CA ILE A 189 4.66 19.02 -6.61
C ILE A 189 3.17 19.29 -6.42
N SER A 190 2.64 18.83 -5.28
CA SER A 190 1.23 19.04 -4.96
C SER A 190 0.92 20.50 -4.59
N PRO A 191 -0.31 21.03 -4.87
CA PRO A 191 -1.41 20.33 -5.52
C PRO A 191 -1.36 20.41 -7.03
N VAL A 192 -1.57 19.27 -7.73
CA VAL A 192 -1.72 19.25 -9.20
C VAL A 192 -2.74 18.19 -9.63
N ILE A 193 -3.31 18.37 -10.82
CA ILE A 193 -4.15 17.39 -11.50
C ILE A 193 -3.40 16.92 -12.74
N ILE A 194 -3.16 15.61 -12.84
CA ILE A 194 -2.59 14.97 -14.02
C ILE A 194 -3.72 14.24 -14.73
N ASN A 195 -4.21 14.80 -15.85
CA ASN A 195 -5.41 14.32 -16.51
C ASN A 195 -5.17 13.04 -17.32
N SER A 196 -6.27 12.35 -17.65
CA SER A 196 -6.30 11.01 -18.23
C SER A 196 -5.47 10.88 -19.51
N ASN A 197 -4.85 9.72 -19.68
CA ASN A 197 -4.05 9.36 -20.86
C ASN A 197 -2.83 10.27 -21.10
N SER A 198 -2.39 11.03 -20.08
CA SER A 198 -1.20 11.88 -20.19
C SER A 198 0.06 11.11 -19.78
N VAL A 199 1.20 11.64 -20.18
CA VAL A 199 2.51 11.08 -19.91
C VAL A 199 3.40 12.13 -19.26
N VAL A 200 3.98 11.78 -18.12
CA VAL A 200 5.07 12.54 -17.52
C VAL A 200 6.38 11.81 -17.86
N GLY A 201 7.28 12.46 -18.57
CA GLY A 201 8.56 11.87 -18.93
C GLY A 201 9.46 11.69 -17.71
N ALA A 202 10.38 10.74 -17.77
CA ALA A 202 11.30 10.45 -16.68
C ALA A 202 12.13 11.68 -16.26
N GLY A 203 12.40 11.81 -14.96
CA GLY A 203 13.17 12.93 -14.41
C GLY A 203 12.45 14.28 -14.41
N SER A 204 11.15 14.30 -14.66
CA SER A 204 10.40 15.56 -14.73
C SER A 204 9.96 16.07 -13.37
N VAL A 205 9.88 17.40 -13.23
CA VAL A 205 9.32 18.07 -12.06
C VAL A 205 8.02 18.75 -12.44
N VAL A 206 6.90 18.12 -12.09
CA VAL A 206 5.55 18.61 -12.42
C VAL A 206 5.09 19.63 -11.38
N THR A 207 4.93 20.87 -11.81
CA THR A 207 4.53 22.01 -10.96
C THR A 207 3.19 22.63 -11.38
N LYS A 208 2.54 22.11 -12.41
CA LYS A 208 1.26 22.58 -12.93
C LYS A 208 0.42 21.40 -13.40
N ASN A 209 -0.89 21.60 -13.52
CA ASN A 209 -1.78 20.60 -14.08
C ASN A 209 -1.34 20.17 -15.49
N VAL A 210 -1.45 18.87 -15.77
CA VAL A 210 -1.17 18.28 -17.08
C VAL A 210 -2.50 17.99 -17.77
N LEU A 211 -2.64 18.42 -19.03
CA LEU A 211 -3.87 18.22 -19.77
C LEU A 211 -4.00 16.76 -20.26
N SER A 212 -5.23 16.35 -20.54
CA SER A 212 -5.49 15.01 -21.06
C SER A 212 -4.74 14.75 -22.38
N LYS A 213 -4.16 13.55 -22.50
CA LYS A 213 -3.36 13.12 -23.67
C LYS A 213 -2.09 13.95 -23.91
N GLU A 214 -1.68 14.77 -22.97
CA GLU A 214 -0.47 15.58 -23.07
C GLU A 214 0.75 14.78 -22.58
N THR A 215 1.87 14.99 -23.25
CA THR A 215 3.18 14.54 -22.75
C THR A 215 3.94 15.76 -22.23
N VAL A 216 4.41 15.69 -20.99
CA VAL A 216 5.23 16.74 -20.37
C VAL A 216 6.59 16.18 -19.96
N VAL A 217 7.64 17.00 -20.10
CA VAL A 217 9.03 16.62 -19.73
C VAL A 217 9.79 17.79 -19.16
N GLY A 218 10.83 17.52 -18.40
CA GLY A 218 11.82 18.47 -17.94
C GLY A 218 11.58 19.02 -16.52
N ASN A 219 12.43 19.93 -16.11
CA ASN A 219 12.39 20.62 -14.81
C ASN A 219 12.45 22.14 -15.00
N PRO A 220 11.35 22.89 -14.77
CA PRO A 220 10.00 22.38 -14.54
C PRO A 220 9.40 21.74 -15.81
N ALA A 221 8.51 20.77 -15.63
CA ALA A 221 7.89 20.04 -16.73
C ALA A 221 7.08 20.96 -17.66
N ARG A 222 7.26 20.77 -18.96
CA ARG A 222 6.58 21.51 -20.03
C ARG A 222 6.11 20.51 -21.08
N LYS A 223 5.08 20.91 -21.84
CA LYS A 223 4.59 20.14 -22.98
C LYS A 223 5.72 19.81 -23.93
N LEU A 224 5.89 18.53 -24.22
CA LEU A 224 6.82 18.07 -25.24
C LEU A 224 6.29 18.48 -26.61
N ARG A 225 7.00 19.37 -27.29
CA ARG A 225 6.73 19.71 -28.68
C ARG A 225 7.39 18.65 -29.56
N LYS A 226 6.59 18.03 -30.43
CA LYS A 226 7.08 17.15 -31.50
C LYS A 226 7.64 17.98 -32.63
#